data_0ca261fe9024ce2bb052d28d7d8f641e
#
_entry.id   0ca261fe9024ce2bb052d28d7d8f641e
#
_cell.length_a   1.000
_cell.length_b   1.000
_cell.length_c   1.000
_cell.angle_alpha   90.00
_cell.angle_beta   90.00
_cell.angle_gamma   90.00
#
_symmetry.space_group_name_H-M   'P 1'
#
loop_
_entity.id
_entity.type
_entity.pdbx_description
1 polymer ?
#
loop_
_entity_poly.entity_id
_entity_poly.type
_entity_poly.pdbx_seq_one_letter_code
_entity_poly.pdbx_strand_id
1 'polypeptide(L)'
;RGSEMCIRDSYKTLDRFRLGGTVPGTWTWSQSTTVPTGQGFAKSMKLECTTAEGISSGVTMYFQHKFEGQNLQYLKKGTSSAESLTCSFWVKSNKTGTYICELFDGDNSRAISKTYTISSADTWEKKTVTFEGDTTGAFGNDNGDSLRLSFWLGAGSDFTSGTLQSSWTGPSVNANRAVGQVNLADSTSNEWYVTGVQLEAGTTATN
;
A
#
# COMPACT_ATOMS: atom_id res chain seq x y z
N ARG A 1 -27.05 -3.64 -3.44
CA ARG A 1 -26.45 -4.47 -4.55
C ARG A 1 -25.75 -3.63 -5.64
N GLY A 2 -25.77 -2.30 -5.60
CA GLY A 2 -25.11 -1.43 -6.58
C GLY A 2 -23.70 -0.94 -6.19
N SER A 3 -23.35 -0.97 -4.93
CA SER A 3 -22.11 -0.37 -4.41
C SER A 3 -20.85 -1.23 -4.59
N GLU A 4 -21.00 -2.54 -4.61
CA GLU A 4 -19.86 -3.43 -4.83
C GLU A 4 -19.30 -3.35 -6.27
N MET A 5 -20.08 -2.89 -7.23
CA MET A 5 -19.69 -2.85 -8.64
C MET A 5 -18.63 -1.78 -8.94
N CYS A 6 -18.66 -0.61 -8.29
CA CYS A 6 -17.70 0.47 -8.55
C CYS A 6 -16.29 0.21 -8.01
N ILE A 7 -16.16 -0.60 -6.96
CA ILE A 7 -14.86 -0.98 -6.38
C ILE A 7 -14.29 -2.22 -7.09
N ARG A 8 -15.15 -3.13 -7.58
CA ARG A 8 -14.75 -4.41 -8.20
C ARG A 8 -14.19 -4.34 -9.61
N ASP A 9 -14.51 -3.32 -10.38
CA ASP A 9 -14.06 -3.21 -11.80
C ASP A 9 -12.53 -3.13 -11.97
N SER A 10 -11.80 -2.81 -10.90
CA SER A 10 -10.34 -2.70 -10.90
C SER A 10 -9.61 -3.93 -10.33
N TYR A 11 -10.34 -4.90 -9.77
CA TYR A 11 -9.76 -6.07 -9.10
C TYR A 11 -9.79 -7.29 -10.02
N LYS A 12 -8.66 -7.59 -10.64
CA LYS A 12 -8.59 -8.67 -11.64
C LYS A 12 -8.11 -10.02 -11.11
N THR A 13 -7.49 -10.09 -9.92
CA THR A 13 -6.81 -11.33 -9.48
C THR A 13 -6.90 -11.65 -7.99
N LEU A 14 -7.05 -10.68 -7.12
CA LEU A 14 -7.20 -10.85 -5.68
C LEU A 14 -8.45 -10.13 -5.21
N ASP A 15 -9.18 -10.75 -4.29
CA ASP A 15 -10.29 -10.08 -3.64
C ASP A 15 -9.77 -8.83 -2.90
N ARG A 16 -10.32 -7.67 -3.23
CA ARG A 16 -10.07 -6.36 -2.61
C ARG A 16 -8.70 -5.69 -2.85
N PHE A 17 -7.74 -6.32 -3.55
CA PHE A 17 -6.48 -5.69 -3.90
C PHE A 17 -6.31 -5.53 -5.42
N ARG A 18 -5.63 -4.47 -5.82
CA ARG A 18 -5.29 -4.21 -7.22
C ARG A 18 -3.86 -3.72 -7.37
N LEU A 19 -3.25 -3.95 -8.52
CA LEU A 19 -2.10 -3.17 -8.98
C LEU A 19 -2.64 -1.87 -9.58
N GLY A 20 -2.17 -0.75 -9.13
CA GLY A 20 -2.64 0.56 -9.55
C GLY A 20 -1.51 1.45 -10.00
N GLY A 21 -1.92 2.58 -10.61
CA GLY A 21 -1.01 3.56 -11.20
C GLY A 21 -0.82 3.37 -12.69
N THR A 22 0.22 3.98 -13.23
CA THR A 22 0.61 3.88 -14.65
C THR A 22 1.38 2.61 -14.97
N VAL A 23 1.80 1.87 -13.97
CA VAL A 23 2.45 0.55 -13.98
C VAL A 23 3.44 0.37 -15.12
N PRO A 24 4.74 0.65 -14.93
CA PRO A 24 5.76 0.49 -15.95
C PRO A 24 6.04 -1.00 -16.22
N GLY A 25 6.31 -1.35 -17.46
CA GLY A 25 6.61 -2.70 -17.88
C GLY A 25 5.42 -3.65 -17.89
N THR A 26 5.69 -4.94 -17.91
CA THR A 26 4.67 -5.99 -17.87
C THR A 26 4.85 -6.88 -16.65
N TRP A 27 3.75 -7.29 -16.06
CA TRP A 27 3.71 -8.00 -14.79
C TRP A 27 2.81 -9.22 -14.82
N THR A 28 3.28 -10.30 -14.22
CA THR A 28 2.47 -11.48 -13.94
C THR A 28 2.10 -11.52 -12.47
N TRP A 29 0.84 -11.80 -12.20
CA TRP A 29 0.30 -11.98 -10.86
C TRP A 29 -0.10 -13.43 -10.69
N SER A 30 0.28 -14.01 -9.58
CA SER A 30 -0.06 -15.39 -9.29
C SER A 30 -0.24 -15.63 -7.80
N GLN A 31 -0.99 -16.66 -7.49
CA GLN A 31 -0.98 -17.25 -6.17
C GLN A 31 0.22 -18.16 -6.05
N SER A 32 1.02 -17.98 -5.00
CA SER A 32 2.22 -18.76 -4.73
C SER A 32 2.05 -19.63 -3.49
N THR A 33 2.70 -20.79 -3.48
CA THR A 33 2.85 -21.63 -2.29
C THR A 33 4.07 -21.25 -1.44
N THR A 34 4.89 -20.33 -1.92
CA THR A 34 6.00 -19.76 -1.16
C THR A 34 5.44 -18.85 -0.07
N VAL A 35 5.59 -19.23 1.19
CA VAL A 35 5.05 -18.54 2.38
C VAL A 35 6.08 -18.52 3.51
N PRO A 36 5.95 -17.63 4.50
CA PRO A 36 6.81 -17.65 5.67
C PRO A 36 6.59 -18.94 6.49
N THR A 37 7.68 -19.66 6.70
CA THR A 37 7.64 -20.97 7.36
C THR A 37 7.14 -20.87 8.81
N GLY A 38 6.26 -21.76 9.20
CA GLY A 38 5.76 -21.86 10.57
C GLY A 38 4.74 -20.80 10.97
N GLN A 39 4.31 -19.94 10.04
CA GLN A 39 3.37 -18.85 10.32
C GLN A 39 1.91 -19.17 9.95
N GLY A 40 1.62 -20.39 9.53
CA GLY A 40 0.24 -20.84 9.26
C GLY A 40 -0.34 -20.40 7.92
N PHE A 41 0.41 -19.68 7.08
CA PHE A 41 -0.06 -19.27 5.76
C PHE A 41 0.05 -20.41 4.74
N ALA A 42 -1.01 -20.63 3.96
CA ALA A 42 -1.01 -21.62 2.88
C ALA A 42 -0.58 -21.01 1.53
N LYS A 43 -0.80 -19.72 1.34
CA LYS A 43 -0.59 -19.00 0.08
C LYS A 43 -0.10 -17.58 0.31
N SER A 44 0.62 -17.07 -0.68
CA SER A 44 0.97 -15.66 -0.81
C SER A 44 0.59 -15.14 -2.20
N MET A 45 0.48 -13.84 -2.34
CA MET A 45 0.45 -13.18 -3.65
C MET A 45 1.88 -13.01 -4.13
N LYS A 46 2.15 -13.36 -5.38
CA LYS A 46 3.39 -13.12 -6.12
C LYS A 46 3.13 -12.11 -7.22
N LEU A 47 4.00 -11.12 -7.32
CA LEU A 47 4.11 -10.21 -8.45
C LEU A 47 5.49 -10.40 -9.08
N GLU A 48 5.54 -10.59 -10.40
CA GLU A 48 6.76 -10.90 -11.16
C GLU A 48 6.87 -9.96 -12.34
N CYS A 49 8.01 -9.29 -12.48
CA CYS A 49 8.30 -8.44 -13.62
C CYS A 49 8.66 -9.31 -14.84
N THR A 50 7.86 -9.25 -15.89
CA THR A 50 8.12 -10.02 -17.13
C THR A 50 8.70 -9.16 -18.25
N THR A 51 8.51 -7.84 -18.19
CA THR A 51 9.19 -6.87 -19.04
C THR A 51 9.63 -5.69 -18.19
N ALA A 52 10.93 -5.47 -18.12
CA ALA A 52 11.49 -4.34 -17.36
C ALA A 52 11.30 -3.02 -18.11
N GLU A 53 11.03 -1.96 -17.36
CA GLU A 53 10.90 -0.61 -17.90
C GLU A 53 11.43 0.42 -16.90
N GLY A 54 12.11 1.44 -17.42
CA GLY A 54 12.55 2.58 -16.64
C GLY A 54 11.37 3.41 -16.12
N ILE A 55 11.54 4.04 -14.98
CA ILE A 55 10.53 4.92 -14.40
C ILE A 55 10.73 6.36 -14.87
N SER A 56 9.78 6.88 -15.67
CA SER A 56 9.70 8.30 -15.99
C SER A 56 9.02 9.09 -14.85
N SER A 57 9.09 10.42 -14.89
CA SER A 57 8.72 11.30 -13.77
C SER A 57 7.30 11.09 -13.23
N GLY A 58 6.33 10.90 -14.11
CA GLY A 58 4.91 10.75 -13.75
C GLY A 58 4.48 9.31 -13.44
N VAL A 59 5.39 8.33 -13.49
CA VAL A 59 5.05 6.92 -13.27
C VAL A 59 4.74 6.64 -11.80
N THR A 60 3.69 5.85 -11.59
CA THR A 60 3.32 5.30 -10.28
C THR A 60 3.04 3.82 -10.40
N MET A 61 3.49 3.05 -9.41
CA MET A 61 3.16 1.63 -9.30
C MET A 61 2.95 1.28 -7.83
N TYR A 62 1.77 0.79 -7.51
CA TYR A 62 1.44 0.40 -6.14
C TYR A 62 0.44 -0.75 -6.10
N PHE A 63 0.57 -1.60 -5.09
CA PHE A 63 -0.41 -2.62 -4.71
C PHE A 63 -1.36 -2.01 -3.68
N GLN A 64 -2.67 -1.97 -3.96
CA GLN A 64 -3.61 -1.12 -3.23
C GLN A 64 -4.90 -1.84 -2.85
N HIS A 65 -5.37 -1.58 -1.63
CA HIS A 65 -6.72 -1.86 -1.15
C HIS A 65 -7.48 -0.55 -0.90
N LYS A 66 -8.77 -0.55 -1.18
CA LYS A 66 -9.69 0.57 -0.94
C LYS A 66 -10.74 0.20 0.08
N PHE A 67 -11.05 1.13 0.96
CA PHE A 67 -12.05 0.98 2.02
C PHE A 67 -13.17 1.98 1.82
N GLU A 68 -14.40 1.51 1.98
CA GLU A 68 -15.61 2.35 1.96
C GLU A 68 -15.72 3.16 3.25
N GLY A 69 -16.14 4.42 3.15
CA GLY A 69 -16.21 5.33 4.28
C GLY A 69 -17.14 4.86 5.39
N GLN A 70 -18.29 4.27 5.04
CA GLN A 70 -19.24 3.72 6.01
C GLN A 70 -18.62 2.66 6.95
N ASN A 71 -17.57 1.95 6.50
CA ASN A 71 -16.89 0.92 7.27
C ASN A 71 -15.79 1.49 8.18
N LEU A 72 -15.52 2.80 8.13
CA LEU A 72 -14.40 3.45 8.81
C LEU A 72 -14.83 4.42 9.93
N GLN A 73 -16.12 4.56 10.19
CA GLN A 73 -16.65 5.57 11.12
C GLN A 73 -16.14 5.38 12.56
N TYR A 74 -15.84 4.15 12.96
CA TYR A 74 -15.28 3.85 14.29
C TYR A 74 -13.87 4.41 14.50
N LEU A 75 -13.16 4.78 13.44
CA LEU A 75 -11.84 5.42 13.51
C LEU A 75 -11.91 6.87 13.98
N LYS A 76 -13.09 7.47 14.03
CA LYS A 76 -13.33 8.86 14.51
C LYS A 76 -12.42 9.89 13.85
N LYS A 77 -11.99 9.62 12.61
CA LYS A 77 -11.13 10.54 11.85
C LYS A 77 -11.76 11.92 11.75
N GLY A 78 -10.95 12.98 11.84
CA GLY A 78 -11.41 14.36 11.88
C GLY A 78 -11.80 14.85 13.27
N THR A 79 -11.54 14.07 14.31
CA THR A 79 -11.79 14.45 15.71
C THR A 79 -10.52 14.33 16.56
N SER A 80 -10.50 14.94 17.73
CA SER A 80 -9.40 14.82 18.69
C SER A 80 -9.21 13.38 19.22
N SER A 81 -10.19 12.50 19.00
CA SER A 81 -10.18 11.09 19.37
C SER A 81 -9.91 10.17 18.19
N ALA A 82 -9.32 10.68 17.11
CA ALA A 82 -9.00 9.89 15.92
C ALA A 82 -8.07 8.72 16.28
N GLU A 83 -8.49 7.51 15.91
CA GLU A 83 -7.74 6.29 16.19
C GLU A 83 -6.54 6.15 15.25
N SER A 84 -5.43 5.64 15.78
CA SER A 84 -4.28 5.19 14.98
C SER A 84 -4.63 3.93 14.21
N LEU A 85 -3.91 3.67 13.13
CA LEU A 85 -4.00 2.43 12.35
C LEU A 85 -2.63 1.76 12.30
N THR A 86 -2.59 0.47 12.53
CA THR A 86 -1.38 -0.33 12.39
C THR A 86 -1.56 -1.36 11.28
N CYS A 87 -0.68 -1.29 10.28
CA CYS A 87 -0.60 -2.26 9.20
C CYS A 87 0.51 -3.25 9.50
N SER A 88 0.20 -4.54 9.54
CA SER A 88 1.19 -5.61 9.62
C SER A 88 1.05 -6.56 8.44
N PHE A 89 2.18 -7.10 7.98
CA PHE A 89 2.23 -7.98 6.81
C PHE A 89 3.55 -8.74 6.75
N TRP A 90 3.55 -9.87 6.06
CA TRP A 90 4.75 -10.56 5.65
C TRP A 90 5.08 -10.21 4.20
N VAL A 91 6.33 -9.87 3.94
CA VAL A 91 6.81 -9.47 2.62
C VAL A 91 8.13 -10.17 2.29
N LYS A 92 8.33 -10.48 1.01
CA LYS A 92 9.57 -11.02 0.45
C LYS A 92 9.82 -10.39 -0.92
N SER A 93 11.06 -10.04 -1.23
CA SER A 93 11.49 -9.63 -2.57
C SER A 93 12.97 -9.94 -2.73
N ASN A 94 13.41 -10.20 -3.97
CA ASN A 94 14.84 -10.21 -4.30
C ASN A 94 15.43 -8.79 -4.33
N LYS A 95 14.60 -7.76 -4.52
CA LYS A 95 15.00 -6.35 -4.49
C LYS A 95 14.95 -5.81 -3.06
N THR A 96 16.13 -5.66 -2.45
CA THR A 96 16.28 -5.03 -1.13
C THR A 96 16.19 -3.51 -1.21
N GLY A 97 15.93 -2.85 -0.09
CA GLY A 97 15.89 -1.39 0.02
C GLY A 97 14.62 -0.87 0.67
N THR A 98 14.40 0.42 0.51
CA THR A 98 13.27 1.13 1.12
C THR A 98 12.03 1.05 0.24
N TYR A 99 10.92 0.70 0.87
CA TYR A 99 9.58 0.69 0.29
C TYR A 99 8.66 1.59 1.11
N ILE A 100 7.61 2.10 0.47
CA ILE A 100 6.65 2.99 1.11
C ILE A 100 5.31 2.28 1.28
N CYS A 101 4.78 2.35 2.51
CA CYS A 101 3.40 2.04 2.84
C CYS A 101 2.65 3.36 3.08
N GLU A 102 1.56 3.59 2.36
CA GLU A 102 0.81 4.84 2.39
C GLU A 102 -0.64 4.59 2.75
N LEU A 103 -1.20 5.47 3.58
CA LEU A 103 -2.64 5.68 3.69
C LEU A 103 -3.01 6.98 2.98
N PHE A 104 -3.98 6.90 2.07
CA PHE A 104 -4.51 8.04 1.35
C PHE A 104 -6.00 8.19 1.61
N ASP A 105 -6.40 9.33 2.14
CA ASP A 105 -7.79 9.76 2.33
C ASP A 105 -8.31 10.38 1.04
N GLY A 106 -9.23 9.67 0.38
CA GLY A 106 -9.83 10.12 -0.87
C GLY A 106 -10.80 11.28 -0.71
N ASP A 107 -11.49 11.36 0.44
CA ASP A 107 -12.51 12.38 0.70
C ASP A 107 -11.90 13.77 0.91
N ASN A 108 -10.75 13.82 1.58
CA ASN A 108 -10.13 15.08 1.99
C ASN A 108 -8.78 15.34 1.29
N SER A 109 -8.37 14.48 0.34
CA SER A 109 -7.09 14.55 -0.37
C SER A 109 -5.90 14.65 0.59
N ARG A 110 -5.91 13.86 1.66
CA ARG A 110 -4.85 13.82 2.68
C ARG A 110 -4.10 12.50 2.59
N ALA A 111 -2.83 12.51 2.94
CA ALA A 111 -2.03 11.29 2.94
C ALA A 111 -1.01 11.28 4.08
N ILE A 112 -0.61 10.06 4.45
CA ILE A 112 0.50 9.77 5.33
C ILE A 112 1.27 8.59 4.76
N SER A 113 2.59 8.71 4.66
CA SER A 113 3.50 7.73 4.09
C SER A 113 4.53 7.30 5.12
N LYS A 114 4.74 6.02 5.29
CA LYS A 114 5.76 5.45 6.17
C LYS A 114 6.66 4.51 5.38
N THR A 115 7.91 4.42 5.79
CA THR A 115 8.88 3.51 5.17
C THR A 115 8.84 2.14 5.83
N TYR A 116 9.11 1.10 5.04
CA TYR A 116 9.59 -0.18 5.53
C TYR A 116 10.77 -0.64 4.67
N THR A 117 11.66 -1.42 5.23
CA THR A 117 12.87 -1.87 4.52
C THR A 117 12.82 -3.38 4.32
N ILE A 118 13.03 -3.84 3.10
CA ILE A 118 13.37 -5.24 2.84
C ILE A 118 14.88 -5.34 2.95
N SER A 119 15.37 -6.02 3.99
CA SER A 119 16.77 -6.02 4.38
C SER A 119 17.57 -7.15 3.74
N SER A 120 16.92 -8.29 3.49
CA SER A 120 17.55 -9.49 2.94
C SER A 120 16.80 -9.98 1.71
N ALA A 121 17.52 -10.12 0.60
CA ALA A 121 16.96 -10.67 -0.62
C ALA A 121 16.36 -12.06 -0.38
N ASP A 122 15.24 -12.34 -1.04
CA ASP A 122 14.55 -13.63 -1.04
C ASP A 122 14.17 -14.20 0.34
N THR A 123 14.12 -13.31 1.34
CA THR A 123 13.80 -13.68 2.73
C THR A 123 12.46 -13.09 3.14
N TRP A 124 11.62 -13.91 3.78
CA TRP A 124 10.38 -13.42 4.38
C TRP A 124 10.65 -12.59 5.62
N GLU A 125 10.12 -11.38 5.64
CA GLU A 125 10.23 -10.46 6.76
C GLU A 125 8.83 -9.99 7.20
N LYS A 126 8.51 -10.08 8.50
CA LYS A 126 7.31 -9.45 9.06
C LYS A 126 7.56 -7.95 9.22
N LYS A 127 6.68 -7.14 8.70
CA LYS A 127 6.71 -5.68 8.85
C LYS A 127 5.49 -5.20 9.59
N THR A 128 5.70 -4.17 10.38
CA THR A 128 4.63 -3.46 11.11
C THR A 128 4.85 -1.97 10.91
N VAL A 129 3.81 -1.27 10.48
CA VAL A 129 3.83 0.16 10.20
C VAL A 129 2.64 0.80 10.89
N THR A 130 2.89 1.76 11.78
CA THR A 130 1.85 2.48 12.51
C THR A 130 1.69 3.89 11.95
N PHE A 131 0.43 4.25 11.70
CA PHE A 131 -0.01 5.56 11.27
C PHE A 131 -0.78 6.21 12.42
N GLU A 132 -0.44 7.43 12.78
CA GLU A 132 -1.19 8.21 13.76
C GLU A 132 -2.60 8.51 13.27
N GLY A 133 -3.54 8.71 14.21
CA GLY A 133 -4.90 9.16 13.88
C GLY A 133 -4.89 10.56 13.27
N ASP A 134 -5.69 10.78 12.24
CA ASP A 134 -5.83 12.11 11.62
C ASP A 134 -6.99 12.88 12.25
N THR A 135 -6.66 13.97 12.93
CA THR A 135 -7.65 14.82 13.59
C THR A 135 -8.35 15.80 12.64
N THR A 136 -8.02 15.75 11.34
CA THR A 136 -8.54 16.69 10.33
C THR A 136 -9.26 15.94 9.21
N GLY A 137 -10.49 16.39 8.88
CA GLY A 137 -11.28 15.84 7.77
C GLY A 137 -11.87 14.46 8.09
N ALA A 138 -13.17 14.40 8.30
CA ALA A 138 -13.88 13.14 8.52
C ALA A 138 -13.99 12.33 7.22
N PHE A 139 -14.10 11.02 7.33
CA PHE A 139 -14.51 10.17 6.21
C PHE A 139 -16.00 10.34 5.90
N GLY A 140 -16.37 10.27 4.63
CA GLY A 140 -17.75 10.12 4.21
C GLY A 140 -18.41 8.90 4.86
N ASN A 141 -19.71 8.99 5.19
CA ASN A 141 -20.46 7.84 5.70
C ASN A 141 -21.29 7.23 4.57
N ASP A 142 -20.59 6.76 3.55
CA ASP A 142 -21.19 6.15 2.36
C ASP A 142 -20.32 5.00 1.86
N ASN A 143 -20.66 4.45 0.70
CA ASN A 143 -19.93 3.37 0.05
C ASN A 143 -18.83 3.87 -0.91
N GLY A 144 -18.46 5.13 -0.83
CA GLY A 144 -17.36 5.73 -1.59
C GLY A 144 -15.98 5.24 -1.14
N ASP A 145 -14.98 5.48 -1.98
CA ASP A 145 -13.57 5.17 -1.75
C ASP A 145 -12.96 6.24 -0.82
N SER A 146 -13.07 6.06 0.48
CA SER A 146 -12.62 7.02 1.48
C SER A 146 -11.18 6.83 1.95
N LEU A 147 -10.72 5.58 2.11
CA LEU A 147 -9.35 5.30 2.51
C LEU A 147 -8.70 4.28 1.58
N ARG A 148 -7.44 4.52 1.23
CA ARG A 148 -6.62 3.60 0.43
C ARG A 148 -5.38 3.22 1.20
N LEU A 149 -5.13 1.91 1.34
CA LEU A 149 -3.85 1.35 1.78
C LEU A 149 -3.05 0.99 0.53
N SER A 150 -1.88 1.58 0.37
CA SER A 150 -1.01 1.37 -0.79
C SER A 150 0.38 0.93 -0.37
N PHE A 151 0.87 -0.15 -0.95
CA PHE A 151 2.28 -0.54 -0.94
C PHE A 151 2.89 -0.05 -2.25
N TRP A 152 3.75 0.94 -2.18
CA TRP A 152 4.44 1.43 -3.36
C TRP A 152 5.50 0.43 -3.82
N LEU A 153 5.61 0.24 -5.13
CA LEU A 153 6.51 -0.70 -5.79
C LEU A 153 7.42 0.00 -6.81
N GLY A 154 7.05 1.21 -7.20
CA GLY A 154 7.80 2.07 -8.08
C GLY A 154 7.16 3.46 -8.16
N ALA A 155 8.00 4.50 -8.24
CA ALA A 155 7.53 5.89 -8.32
C ALA A 155 8.55 6.77 -9.04
N GLY A 156 8.06 7.61 -9.96
CA GLY A 156 8.88 8.61 -10.66
C GLY A 156 9.15 9.86 -9.81
N SER A 157 9.94 10.77 -10.35
CA SER A 157 10.40 11.97 -9.63
C SER A 157 9.27 12.90 -9.19
N ASP A 158 8.12 12.90 -9.88
CA ASP A 158 6.94 13.67 -9.46
C ASP A 158 6.38 13.20 -8.10
N PHE A 159 6.78 12.01 -7.62
CA PHE A 159 6.34 11.42 -6.36
C PHE A 159 7.47 11.21 -5.33
N THR A 160 8.73 11.41 -5.74
CA THR A 160 9.90 11.06 -4.91
C THR A 160 10.84 12.24 -4.65
N SER A 161 10.63 13.41 -5.27
CA SER A 161 11.60 14.53 -5.25
C SER A 161 11.48 15.46 -4.03
N GLY A 162 10.46 15.26 -3.20
CA GLY A 162 10.22 16.09 -2.03
C GLY A 162 10.75 15.51 -0.72
N THR A 163 10.05 15.80 0.37
CA THR A 163 10.28 15.23 1.70
C THR A 163 9.12 14.31 2.05
N LEU A 164 9.41 13.09 2.50
CA LEU A 164 8.37 12.11 2.81
C LEU A 164 7.35 12.67 3.81
N GLN A 165 6.08 12.65 3.44
CA GLN A 165 4.98 13.09 4.31
C GLN A 165 4.69 12.03 5.38
N SER A 166 5.55 11.97 6.40
CA SER A 166 5.51 10.98 7.47
C SER A 166 4.44 11.24 8.54
N SER A 167 3.70 12.33 8.42
CA SER A 167 2.49 12.68 9.17
C SER A 167 1.37 13.05 8.19
N TRP A 168 0.10 13.04 8.68
CA TRP A 168 -1.03 13.39 7.84
C TRP A 168 -0.91 14.81 7.27
N THR A 169 -0.85 14.90 5.96
CA THR A 169 -0.69 16.15 5.22
C THR A 169 -1.84 16.30 4.22
N GLY A 170 -2.43 17.48 4.17
CA GLY A 170 -3.49 17.79 3.23
C GLY A 170 -3.58 19.29 2.90
N PRO A 171 -3.76 19.62 1.63
CA PRO A 171 -3.78 18.72 0.47
C PRO A 171 -2.48 17.94 0.33
N SER A 172 -2.57 16.66 -0.05
CA SER A 172 -1.39 15.81 -0.27
C SER A 172 -0.53 16.35 -1.40
N VAL A 173 0.78 16.45 -1.17
CA VAL A 173 1.77 16.88 -2.16
C VAL A 173 2.36 15.65 -2.82
N ASN A 174 2.15 15.48 -4.13
CA ASN A 174 2.61 14.29 -4.86
C ASN A 174 4.09 14.01 -4.65
N ALA A 175 4.96 15.01 -4.76
CA ALA A 175 6.42 14.85 -4.61
C ALA A 175 6.87 14.24 -3.28
N ASN A 176 5.99 14.26 -2.26
CA ASN A 176 6.28 13.81 -0.90
C ASN A 176 5.73 12.41 -0.58
N ARG A 177 5.06 11.76 -1.54
CA ARG A 177 4.29 10.53 -1.23
C ARG A 177 5.14 9.26 -1.18
N ALA A 178 6.16 9.16 -2.03
CA ALA A 178 6.93 7.92 -2.20
C ALA A 178 8.46 8.17 -2.15
N VAL A 179 8.91 9.14 -1.36
CA VAL A 179 10.33 9.50 -1.25
C VAL A 179 11.14 8.33 -0.70
N GLY A 180 12.18 7.93 -1.46
CA GLY A 180 13.05 6.80 -1.13
C GLY A 180 12.60 5.44 -1.67
N GLN A 181 11.45 5.37 -2.35
CA GLN A 181 10.93 4.13 -2.94
C GLN A 181 11.91 3.55 -3.96
N VAL A 182 12.23 2.25 -3.81
CA VAL A 182 12.97 1.49 -4.85
C VAL A 182 12.13 1.29 -6.11
N ASN A 183 12.78 1.11 -7.25
CA ASN A 183 12.10 0.75 -8.49
C ASN A 183 12.07 -0.77 -8.66
N LEU A 184 10.90 -1.39 -8.54
CA LEU A 184 10.74 -2.83 -8.75
C LEU A 184 10.68 -3.19 -10.25
N ALA A 185 10.42 -2.22 -11.15
CA ALA A 185 10.27 -2.45 -12.60
C ALA A 185 11.62 -2.45 -13.37
N ASP A 186 12.75 -2.27 -12.71
CA ASP A 186 14.05 -2.10 -13.37
C ASP A 186 14.72 -3.41 -13.82
N SER A 187 14.14 -4.57 -13.50
CA SER A 187 14.68 -5.87 -13.90
C SER A 187 13.58 -6.92 -14.01
N THR A 188 13.66 -7.76 -15.02
CA THR A 188 12.80 -8.94 -15.20
C THR A 188 13.05 -10.05 -14.15
N SER A 189 14.11 -9.93 -13.37
CA SER A 189 14.36 -10.81 -12.23
C SER A 189 13.62 -10.39 -10.96
N ASN A 190 12.99 -9.21 -10.96
CA ASN A 190 12.36 -8.68 -9.76
C ASN A 190 11.02 -9.37 -9.47
N GLU A 191 10.90 -9.83 -8.24
CA GLU A 191 9.72 -10.45 -7.69
C GLU A 191 9.37 -9.80 -6.35
N TRP A 192 8.07 -9.70 -6.08
CA TRP A 192 7.58 -9.21 -4.81
C TRP A 192 6.43 -10.10 -4.33
N TYR A 193 6.47 -10.48 -3.06
CA TYR A 193 5.49 -11.35 -2.44
C TYR A 193 4.92 -10.69 -1.20
N VAL A 194 3.63 -10.90 -0.95
CA VAL A 194 2.98 -10.46 0.28
C VAL A 194 1.95 -11.47 0.75
N THR A 195 1.83 -11.61 2.07
CA THR A 195 0.77 -12.39 2.73
C THR A 195 0.49 -11.84 4.12
N GLY A 196 -0.64 -12.25 4.72
CA GLY A 196 -0.98 -11.88 6.08
C GLY A 196 -1.15 -10.37 6.29
N VAL A 197 -1.67 -9.64 5.29
CA VAL A 197 -1.92 -8.20 5.44
C VAL A 197 -3.08 -7.97 6.40
N GLN A 198 -2.82 -7.24 7.47
CA GLN A 198 -3.79 -6.78 8.46
C GLN A 198 -3.70 -5.26 8.59
N LEU A 199 -4.84 -4.59 8.68
CA LEU A 199 -4.93 -3.17 9.02
C LEU A 199 -5.88 -3.05 10.21
N GLU A 200 -5.36 -2.66 11.35
CA GLU A 200 -6.06 -2.72 12.64
C GLU A 200 -6.08 -1.33 13.30
N ALA A 201 -7.18 -1.01 13.96
CA ALA A 201 -7.24 0.19 14.80
C ALA A 201 -6.32 0.04 16.02
N GLY A 202 -5.64 1.12 16.37
CA GLY A 202 -4.69 1.15 17.48
C GLY A 202 -3.23 1.13 17.02
N THR A 203 -2.33 1.06 18.00
CA THR A 203 -0.87 1.17 17.80
C THR A 203 -0.16 -0.19 17.83
N THR A 204 -0.90 -1.28 18.00
CA THR A 204 -0.35 -2.64 18.13
C THR A 204 -0.98 -3.55 17.10
N ALA A 205 -0.16 -4.28 16.36
CA ALA A 205 -0.64 -5.35 15.51
C ALA A 205 -0.89 -6.61 16.34
N THR A 206 -1.99 -7.31 16.08
CA THR A 206 -2.21 -8.66 16.61
C THR A 206 -1.43 -9.70 15.83
N ASN A 207 -1.27 -10.90 16.40
CA ASN A 207 -0.57 -12.00 15.72
C ASN A 207 -1.55 -12.91 15.01
#